data_5d3cf940bd8bb173e8b78a2c7f3d4493
#
_entry.id   5d3cf940bd8bb173e8b78a2c7f3d4493
#
_cell.length_a   1.000
_cell.length_b   1.000
_cell.length_c   1.000
_cell.angle_alpha   90.00
_cell.angle_beta   90.00
_cell.angle_gamma   90.00
#
_symmetry.space_group_name_H-M   'P 1'
#
loop_
_entity.id
_entity.type
_entity.pdbx_description
1 polymer ?
#
loop_
_entity_poly.entity_id
_entity_poly.type
_entity_poly.pdbx_seq_one_letter_code
_entity_poly.pdbx_strand_id
1 'polypeptide(L)'
;MFKRLYENRDIIEIKVWRVEKSSDKPHGFKYSLVFIRDGKRVIGYDNAERKRDHRHYRGKEYQYSFQGIDTLIDDFFNDVRRFKNEG
;
A
#
# COMPACT_ATOMS: atom_id res chain seq x y z
N MET A 1 -1.66 5.09 -11.96
CA MET A 1 -2.21 5.74 -10.77
C MET A 1 -3.72 5.50 -10.71
N PHE A 2 -4.22 5.15 -9.56
CA PHE A 2 -5.63 4.83 -9.36
C PHE A 2 -6.09 5.45 -8.04
N LYS A 3 -7.25 6.12 -8.07
CA LYS A 3 -7.85 6.68 -6.87
C LYS A 3 -9.35 6.46 -6.93
N ARG A 4 -9.94 5.96 -5.86
CA ARG A 4 -11.36 5.76 -5.75
C ARG A 4 -11.90 6.30 -4.43
N LEU A 5 -12.96 7.09 -4.51
CA LEU A 5 -13.69 7.62 -3.37
C LEU A 5 -15.02 6.88 -3.27
N TYR A 6 -15.26 6.26 -2.13
CA TYR A 6 -16.50 5.53 -1.87
C TYR A 6 -17.54 6.44 -1.20
N GLU A 7 -18.82 6.03 -1.26
CA GLU A 7 -19.92 6.81 -0.70
C GLU A 7 -19.78 7.08 0.80
N ASN A 8 -19.19 6.14 1.54
CA ASN A 8 -18.95 6.29 2.97
C ASN A 8 -17.68 7.10 3.28
N ARG A 9 -17.13 7.79 2.28
CA ARG A 9 -15.92 8.60 2.35
C ARG A 9 -14.61 7.81 2.51
N ASP A 10 -14.65 6.50 2.36
CA ASP A 10 -13.41 5.72 2.27
C ASP A 10 -12.69 6.09 0.98
N ILE A 11 -11.36 6.15 1.05
CA ILE A 11 -10.54 6.46 -0.11
C ILE A 11 -9.51 5.35 -0.30
N ILE A 12 -9.39 4.88 -1.54
CA ILE A 12 -8.30 4.00 -1.95
C ILE A 12 -7.47 4.76 -2.98
N GLU A 13 -6.16 4.80 -2.77
CA GLU A 13 -5.24 5.42 -3.72
C GLU A 13 -4.09 4.47 -3.99
N ILE A 14 -3.82 4.21 -5.26
CA ILE A 14 -2.74 3.31 -5.70
C ILE A 14 -1.84 4.09 -6.65
N LYS A 15 -0.58 4.18 -6.30
CA LYS A 15 0.46 4.81 -7.13
C LYS A 15 1.61 3.84 -7.28
N VAL A 16 2.01 3.58 -8.52
CA VAL A 16 3.15 2.73 -8.83
C VAL A 16 3.98 3.40 -9.92
N TRP A 17 5.28 3.50 -9.68
CA TRP A 17 6.23 4.05 -10.64
C TRP A 17 7.33 3.03 -10.91
N ARG A 18 7.76 2.95 -12.16
CA ARG A 18 8.98 2.24 -12.50
C ARG A 18 10.15 3.19 -12.26
N VAL A 19 11.16 2.72 -11.53
CA VAL A 19 12.37 3.50 -11.22
C VAL A 19 13.59 2.64 -11.53
N GLU A 20 14.77 3.28 -11.57
CA GLU A 20 16.00 2.52 -11.71
C GLU A 20 16.21 1.63 -10.49
N LYS A 21 16.72 0.42 -10.72
CA LYS A 21 17.06 -0.48 -9.63
C LYS A 21 18.18 0.13 -8.80
N SER A 22 18.07 -0.01 -7.48
CA SER A 22 19.04 0.53 -6.53
C SER A 22 19.09 -0.36 -5.31
N SER A 23 19.98 -0.04 -4.37
CA SER A 23 20.12 -0.84 -3.14
C SER A 23 18.85 -0.83 -2.29
N ASP A 24 18.08 0.26 -2.29
CA ASP A 24 16.83 0.35 -1.53
C ASP A 24 15.60 -0.01 -2.36
N LYS A 25 15.72 -0.12 -3.69
CA LYS A 25 14.65 -0.54 -4.58
C LYS A 25 15.17 -1.55 -5.60
N PRO A 26 15.62 -2.73 -5.13
CA PRO A 26 16.24 -3.71 -6.03
C PRO A 26 15.30 -4.25 -7.10
N HIS A 27 13.99 -4.20 -6.88
CA HIS A 27 13.01 -4.65 -7.86
C HIS A 27 12.65 -3.59 -8.91
N GLY A 28 13.10 -2.34 -8.75
CA GLY A 28 12.88 -1.28 -9.72
C GLY A 28 11.51 -0.64 -9.70
N PHE A 29 10.80 -0.71 -8.57
CA PHE A 29 9.49 -0.07 -8.41
C PHE A 29 9.45 0.80 -7.17
N LYS A 30 8.79 1.95 -7.32
CA LYS A 30 8.39 2.79 -6.21
C LYS A 30 6.87 2.76 -6.15
N TYR A 31 6.29 2.58 -4.97
CA TYR A 31 4.85 2.47 -4.86
C TYR A 31 4.32 3.05 -3.55
N SER A 32 3.05 3.40 -3.59
CA SER A 32 2.29 3.83 -2.42
C SER A 32 0.82 3.41 -2.64
N LEU A 33 0.35 2.50 -1.81
CA LEU A 33 -1.03 2.03 -1.81
C LEU A 33 -1.61 2.34 -0.45
N VAL A 34 -2.70 3.11 -0.40
CA VAL A 34 -3.29 3.51 0.88
C VAL A 34 -4.80 3.31 0.88
N PHE A 35 -5.32 2.94 2.03
CA PHE A 35 -6.74 2.92 2.33
C PHE A 35 -6.99 3.84 3.50
N ILE A 36 -7.84 4.85 3.29
CA ILE A 36 -8.11 5.91 4.25
C ILE A 36 -9.57 5.80 4.69
N ARG A 37 -9.79 5.78 5.99
CA ARG A 37 -11.12 5.82 6.60
C ARG A 37 -11.15 6.91 7.66
N ASP A 38 -12.19 7.74 7.62
CA ASP A 38 -12.35 8.86 8.56
C ASP A 38 -11.12 9.77 8.61
N GLY A 39 -10.54 10.04 7.43
CA GLY A 39 -9.38 10.89 7.31
C GLY A 39 -8.06 10.28 7.79
N LYS A 40 -8.06 9.01 8.18
CA LYS A 40 -6.87 8.32 8.68
C LYS A 40 -6.45 7.18 7.77
N ARG A 41 -5.15 7.09 7.51
CA ARG A 41 -4.60 5.94 6.80
C ARG A 41 -4.64 4.73 7.72
N VAL A 42 -5.49 3.76 7.42
CA VAL A 42 -5.62 2.55 8.22
C VAL A 42 -4.87 1.37 7.61
N ILE A 43 -4.62 1.40 6.31
CA ILE A 43 -3.78 0.42 5.60
C ILE A 43 -2.86 1.18 4.66
N GLY A 44 -1.61 0.75 4.58
CA GLY A 44 -0.66 1.32 3.64
C GLY A 44 0.42 0.33 3.28
N TYR A 45 0.82 0.36 2.00
CA TYR A 45 1.98 -0.37 1.48
C TYR A 45 2.83 0.65 0.76
N ASP A 46 4.08 0.81 1.15
CA ASP A 46 4.95 1.75 0.46
C ASP A 46 6.42 1.41 0.63
N ASN A 47 7.24 2.00 -0.22
CA ASN A 47 8.68 1.92 -0.14
C ASN A 47 9.31 3.27 -0.48
N ALA A 48 8.64 4.36 -0.07
CA ALA A 48 9.04 5.71 -0.43
C ALA A 48 10.41 6.08 0.13
N GLU A 49 11.10 6.94 -0.62
CA GLU A 49 12.41 7.48 -0.26
C GLU A 49 13.45 6.39 -0.05
N ARG A 50 14.19 6.41 1.04
CA ARG A 50 15.27 5.44 1.33
C ARG A 50 14.79 4.25 2.14
N LYS A 51 13.49 4.13 2.33
CA LYS A 51 12.93 3.02 3.09
C LYS A 51 12.78 1.81 2.18
N ARG A 52 12.91 0.63 2.78
CA ARG A 52 12.60 -0.62 2.11
C ARG A 52 11.10 -0.83 2.11
N ASP A 53 10.65 -1.92 1.50
CA ASP A 53 9.23 -2.25 1.41
C ASP A 53 8.65 -2.47 2.80
N HIS A 54 7.53 -1.84 3.09
CA HIS A 54 6.86 -2.02 4.37
C HIS A 54 5.35 -1.88 4.23
N ARG A 55 4.66 -2.42 5.22
CA ARG A 55 3.21 -2.48 5.29
C ARG A 55 2.73 -1.87 6.60
N HIS A 56 1.71 -1.05 6.52
CA HIS A 56 1.04 -0.48 7.70
C HIS A 56 -0.35 -1.08 7.80
N TYR A 57 -0.71 -1.50 9.01
CA TYR A 57 -2.03 -2.03 9.29
C TYR A 57 -2.45 -1.61 10.70
N ARG A 58 -3.53 -0.81 10.80
CA ARG A 58 -4.06 -0.28 12.06
C ARG A 58 -2.99 0.36 12.95
N GLY A 59 -2.14 1.20 12.34
CA GLY A 59 -1.12 1.94 13.07
C GLY A 59 0.16 1.19 13.37
N LYS A 60 0.25 -0.07 12.99
CA LYS A 60 1.47 -0.88 13.16
C LYS A 60 2.20 -1.01 11.84
N GLU A 61 3.52 -1.03 11.90
CA GLU A 61 4.38 -1.17 10.73
C GLU A 61 5.01 -2.55 10.71
N TYR A 62 5.02 -3.15 9.53
CA TYR A 62 5.60 -4.48 9.30
C TYR A 62 6.51 -4.41 8.10
N GLN A 63 7.57 -5.23 8.11
CA GLN A 63 8.35 -5.43 6.90
C GLN A 63 7.47 -6.16 5.87
N TYR A 64 7.68 -5.82 4.60
CA TYR A 64 6.94 -6.44 3.51
C TYR A 64 7.92 -7.03 2.50
N SER A 65 7.67 -8.27 2.10
CA SER A 65 8.47 -8.93 1.09
C SER A 65 7.81 -8.74 -0.27
N PHE A 66 8.35 -7.85 -1.07
CA PHE A 66 7.80 -7.53 -2.39
C PHE A 66 8.00 -8.71 -3.34
N GLN A 67 6.92 -9.18 -3.95
CA GLN A 67 6.94 -10.33 -4.86
C GLN A 67 6.24 -10.02 -6.18
N GLY A 68 6.31 -8.77 -6.63
CA GLY A 68 5.70 -8.34 -7.86
C GLY A 68 4.50 -7.44 -7.62
N ILE A 69 4.15 -6.69 -8.65
CA ILE A 69 3.06 -5.71 -8.57
C ILE A 69 1.71 -6.39 -8.39
N ASP A 70 1.47 -7.51 -9.10
CA ASP A 70 0.19 -8.20 -8.97
C ASP A 70 -0.04 -8.71 -7.56
N THR A 71 0.98 -9.31 -6.95
CA THR A 71 0.90 -9.79 -5.57
C THR A 71 0.73 -8.62 -4.59
N LEU A 72 1.43 -7.53 -4.82
CA LEU A 72 1.30 -6.32 -3.99
C LEU A 72 -0.14 -5.82 -3.97
N ILE A 73 -0.76 -5.72 -5.13
CA ILE A 73 -2.14 -5.25 -5.25
C ILE A 73 -3.10 -6.23 -4.57
N ASP A 74 -2.89 -7.53 -4.78
CA ASP A 74 -3.71 -8.56 -4.13
C ASP A 74 -3.59 -8.49 -2.61
N ASP A 75 -2.38 -8.34 -2.09
CA ASP A 75 -2.14 -8.24 -0.64
C ASP A 75 -2.83 -7.01 -0.06
N PHE A 76 -2.75 -5.90 -0.77
CA PHE A 76 -3.40 -4.66 -0.34
C PHE A 76 -4.92 -4.83 -0.26
N PHE A 77 -5.55 -5.37 -1.31
CA PHE A 77 -7.00 -5.56 -1.29
C PHE A 77 -7.44 -6.64 -0.31
N ASN A 78 -6.62 -7.64 -0.07
CA ASN A 78 -6.90 -8.61 0.99
C ASN A 78 -6.94 -7.93 2.36
N ASP A 79 -6.01 -7.03 2.63
CA ASP A 79 -6.00 -6.26 3.87
C ASP A 79 -7.23 -5.35 3.96
N VAL A 80 -7.63 -4.72 2.87
CA VAL A 80 -8.83 -3.88 2.86
C VAL A 80 -10.06 -4.70 3.23
N ARG A 81 -10.22 -5.87 2.62
CA ARG A 81 -11.34 -6.77 2.95
C ARG A 81 -11.30 -7.22 4.40
N ARG A 82 -10.13 -7.60 4.88
CA ARG A 82 -9.94 -8.00 6.28
C ARG A 82 -10.33 -6.86 7.22
N PHE A 83 -9.87 -5.66 6.95
CA PHE A 83 -10.20 -4.50 7.77
C PHE A 83 -11.72 -4.28 7.83
N LYS A 84 -12.40 -4.33 6.70
CA LYS A 84 -13.85 -4.15 6.63
C LYS A 84 -14.60 -5.23 7.40
N ASN A 85 -14.09 -6.45 7.40
CA ASN A 85 -14.73 -7.59 8.09
C ASN A 85 -14.47 -7.57 9.59
N GLU A 86 -13.38 -6.96 10.03
CA GLU A 86 -13.05 -6.85 11.45
C GLU A 86 -13.87 -5.76 12.15
N GLY A 87 -14.47 -4.93 11.38
CA GLY A 87 -15.06 -3.82 11.94
C GLY A 87 -16.08 -3.14 11.96
#